data_4c13dc2c206b39e957f3d99e4305513d
#
_entry.id   4c13dc2c206b39e957f3d99e4305513d
#
_cell.length_a   1.000
_cell.length_b   1.000
_cell.length_c   1.000
_cell.angle_alpha   90.00
_cell.angle_beta   90.00
_cell.angle_gamma   90.00
#
_symmetry.space_group_name_H-M   'P 1'
#
loop_
_entity.id
_entity.type
_entity.pdbx_description
1 polymer ?
#
loop_
_entity_poly.entity_id
_entity_poly.type
_entity_poly.pdbx_seq_one_letter_code
_entity_poly.pdbx_strand_id
1 'polypeptide(L)'
;MLISCGLPVSGGWASPALLVRFAALAEDLGYRGLWAFQRLLVGVGQEMAPVYQSVLDPMIALSYAAARTERIRLGVAVINLPYVSPVVLAKQAASLDVLSGGRFDLGLGTGWSEPEFVATGSDPNPRGRRTEEYLAVLRALWTDQVAAFDGDLYQLPPASMAPKPISPSGPPILLGGTADVALRRAGRLAAGWVSSSRASFDAIARGVQIVRRAAEESGRDPDDLRIVVRGTVQAGERSDDRPLSGDWAQIRAGAERYAQAGVTELFYDLNWDPLIGGPDADPARAADRAAEIITALAPADFTE
;
A
#
# COMPACT_ATOMS: atom_id res chain seq x y z
N MET A 1 -8.64 -13.14 8.51
CA MET A 1 -8.19 -11.93 7.78
C MET A 1 -7.18 -11.21 8.66
N LEU A 2 -6.04 -10.79 8.11
CA LEU A 2 -5.01 -10.04 8.84
C LEU A 2 -5.43 -8.56 8.97
N ILE A 3 -5.04 -7.92 10.07
CA ILE A 3 -5.32 -6.51 10.32
C ILE A 3 -4.01 -5.72 10.39
N SER A 4 -3.97 -4.60 9.69
CA SER A 4 -2.84 -3.69 9.55
C SER A 4 -3.25 -2.24 9.80
N CYS A 5 -2.30 -1.30 9.84
CA CYS A 5 -2.57 0.13 9.99
C CYS A 5 -1.93 0.96 8.87
N GLY A 6 -2.50 2.12 8.58
CA GLY A 6 -1.83 3.18 7.82
C GLY A 6 -0.76 3.87 8.65
N LEU A 7 0.46 3.96 8.11
CA LEU A 7 1.57 4.71 8.76
C LEU A 7 1.26 6.21 8.77
N PRO A 8 1.65 6.97 9.83
CA PRO A 8 1.55 8.43 9.87
C PRO A 8 2.38 9.11 8.77
N VAL A 9 1.79 9.32 7.61
CA VAL A 9 2.50 9.93 6.46
C VAL A 9 1.87 11.22 5.96
N SER A 10 0.70 11.59 6.49
CA SER A 10 -0.06 12.76 6.01
C SER A 10 -0.36 13.75 7.13
N GLY A 11 -0.35 15.05 6.79
CA GLY A 11 -0.74 16.11 7.71
C GLY A 11 0.22 16.36 8.88
N GLY A 12 -0.27 17.03 9.92
CA GLY A 12 0.55 17.47 11.05
C GLY A 12 1.12 16.36 11.93
N TRP A 13 0.49 15.18 11.98
CA TRP A 13 0.99 14.05 12.74
C TRP A 13 2.10 13.26 12.04
N ALA A 14 2.38 13.54 10.77
CA ALA A 14 3.47 12.96 9.98
C ALA A 14 4.83 13.55 10.41
N SER A 15 5.23 13.33 11.66
CA SER A 15 6.48 13.79 12.26
C SER A 15 7.35 12.60 12.69
N PRO A 16 8.69 12.77 12.80
CA PRO A 16 9.58 11.67 13.17
C PRO A 16 9.20 11.00 14.49
N ALA A 17 8.88 11.78 15.52
CA ALA A 17 8.54 11.26 16.85
C ALA A 17 7.22 10.48 16.85
N LEU A 18 6.18 11.02 16.18
CA LEU A 18 4.86 10.39 16.14
C LEU A 18 4.86 9.14 15.25
N LEU A 19 5.59 9.18 14.14
CA LEU A 19 5.74 8.00 13.27
C LEU A 19 6.37 6.82 14.03
N VAL A 20 7.45 7.07 14.78
CA VAL A 20 8.11 6.03 15.59
C VAL A 20 7.20 5.52 16.70
N ARG A 21 6.58 6.43 17.46
CA ARG A 21 5.65 6.07 18.55
C ARG A 21 4.49 5.22 18.04
N PHE A 22 3.89 5.61 16.92
CA PHE A 22 2.78 4.87 16.30
C PHE A 22 3.23 3.50 15.78
N ALA A 23 4.38 3.44 15.10
CA ALA A 23 4.90 2.18 14.56
C ALA A 23 5.21 1.15 15.68
N ALA A 24 5.82 1.60 16.78
CA ALA A 24 6.07 0.75 17.94
C ALA A 24 4.75 0.27 18.58
N LEU A 25 3.80 1.18 18.80
CA LEU A 25 2.49 0.82 19.37
C LEU A 25 1.74 -0.18 18.50
N ALA A 26 1.73 0.01 17.17
CA ALA A 26 1.09 -0.93 16.25
C ALA A 26 1.75 -2.32 16.27
N GLU A 27 3.08 -2.37 16.38
CA GLU A 27 3.82 -3.63 16.53
C GLU A 27 3.50 -4.31 17.85
N ASP A 28 3.46 -3.59 18.96
CA ASP A 28 3.15 -4.10 20.29
C ASP A 28 1.70 -4.62 20.40
N LEU A 29 0.78 -3.98 19.70
CA LEU A 29 -0.62 -4.39 19.62
C LEU A 29 -0.86 -5.56 18.63
N GLY A 30 0.19 -6.06 17.97
CA GLY A 30 0.10 -7.21 17.09
C GLY A 30 -0.48 -6.95 15.70
N TYR A 31 -0.49 -5.71 15.24
CA TYR A 31 -0.86 -5.42 13.87
C TYR A 31 0.10 -6.07 12.87
N ARG A 32 -0.46 -6.59 11.76
CA ARG A 32 0.31 -7.29 10.75
C ARG A 32 1.30 -6.42 10.01
N GLY A 33 0.92 -5.18 9.70
CA GLY A 33 1.72 -4.31 8.85
C GLY A 33 1.40 -2.82 9.00
N LEU A 34 2.33 -2.01 8.53
CA LEU A 34 2.23 -0.56 8.41
C LEU A 34 2.24 -0.19 6.93
N TRP A 35 1.20 0.51 6.47
CA TRP A 35 1.00 0.85 5.07
C TRP A 35 1.16 2.35 4.84
N ALA A 36 2.03 2.74 3.91
CA ALA A 36 2.20 4.11 3.44
C ALA A 36 1.62 4.28 2.02
N PHE A 37 1.45 5.52 1.57
CA PHE A 37 1.01 5.81 0.21
C PHE A 37 1.81 6.98 -0.39
N GLN A 38 1.83 7.06 -1.72
CA GLN A 38 2.57 8.08 -2.44
C GLN A 38 1.68 9.25 -2.84
N ARG A 39 2.22 10.46 -2.66
CA ARG A 39 1.81 11.70 -3.33
C ARG A 39 3.07 12.54 -3.54
N LEU A 40 3.38 12.92 -4.78
CA LEU A 40 4.56 13.72 -5.08
C LEU A 40 4.28 15.21 -4.94
N LEU A 41 3.15 15.65 -5.50
CA LEU A 41 2.74 17.05 -5.48
C LEU A 41 1.23 17.19 -5.70
N VAL A 42 0.72 18.39 -5.43
CA VAL A 42 -0.64 18.81 -5.74
C VAL A 42 -0.55 20.04 -6.65
N GLY A 43 -1.25 20.04 -7.76
CA GLY A 43 -1.31 21.18 -8.68
C GLY A 43 -1.97 22.40 -8.01
N VAL A 44 -1.47 23.61 -8.31
CA VAL A 44 -2.08 24.84 -7.81
C VAL A 44 -3.52 24.94 -8.34
N GLY A 45 -4.48 25.11 -7.42
CA GLY A 45 -5.91 25.12 -7.74
C GLY A 45 -6.54 23.75 -7.97
N GLN A 46 -5.79 22.66 -7.83
CA GLN A 46 -6.35 21.32 -7.88
C GLN A 46 -7.09 21.00 -6.55
N GLU A 47 -8.39 20.73 -6.64
CA GLU A 47 -9.16 20.24 -5.50
C GLU A 47 -8.72 18.83 -5.14
N MET A 48 -8.19 18.68 -3.94
CA MET A 48 -7.72 17.40 -3.39
C MET A 48 -8.23 17.19 -1.98
N ALA A 49 -8.48 15.92 -1.63
CA ALA A 49 -8.76 15.58 -0.24
C ALA A 49 -7.61 16.04 0.67
N PRO A 50 -7.92 16.55 1.88
CA PRO A 50 -6.91 17.09 2.81
C PRO A 50 -5.72 16.15 3.05
N VAL A 51 -5.95 14.87 3.09
CA VAL A 51 -4.93 13.81 3.24
C VAL A 51 -3.80 13.86 2.19
N TYR A 52 -4.01 14.50 1.06
CA TYR A 52 -3.01 14.58 -0.02
C TYR A 52 -2.19 15.88 -0.03
N GLN A 53 -2.52 16.85 0.82
CA GLN A 53 -1.87 18.17 0.79
C GLN A 53 -0.44 18.16 1.35
N SER A 54 -0.16 17.27 2.32
CA SER A 54 1.19 17.13 2.90
C SER A 54 1.44 15.66 3.17
N VAL A 55 2.25 15.01 2.33
CA VAL A 55 2.51 13.56 2.41
C VAL A 55 4.01 13.32 2.34
N LEU A 56 4.54 12.56 3.30
CA LEU A 56 5.92 12.07 3.28
C LEU A 56 6.11 11.07 2.13
N ASP A 57 7.31 11.04 1.55
CA ASP A 57 7.66 9.96 0.62
C ASP A 57 7.55 8.59 1.32
N PRO A 58 6.79 7.64 0.75
CA PRO A 58 6.50 6.38 1.42
C PRO A 58 7.74 5.50 1.61
N MET A 59 8.70 5.50 0.67
CA MET A 59 9.90 4.67 0.81
C MET A 59 10.80 5.19 1.92
N ILE A 60 10.90 6.52 2.06
CA ILE A 60 11.65 7.17 3.15
C ILE A 60 10.96 6.89 4.49
N ALA A 61 9.64 7.12 4.58
CA ALA A 61 8.88 6.89 5.81
C ALA A 61 8.93 5.43 6.28
N LEU A 62 8.77 4.48 5.35
CA LEU A 62 8.87 3.05 5.65
C LEU A 62 10.29 2.64 6.06
N SER A 63 11.35 3.21 5.45
CA SER A 63 12.73 2.97 5.88
C SER A 63 12.96 3.47 7.31
N TYR A 64 12.38 4.62 7.65
CA TYR A 64 12.46 5.17 9.00
C TYR A 64 11.71 4.29 10.03
N ALA A 65 10.53 3.77 9.67
CA ALA A 65 9.80 2.80 10.49
C ALA A 65 10.54 1.46 10.63
N ALA A 66 11.16 0.97 9.55
CA ALA A 66 11.95 -0.26 9.54
C ALA A 66 13.06 -0.26 10.59
N ALA A 67 13.73 0.87 10.76
CA ALA A 67 14.82 1.04 11.73
C ALA A 67 14.35 1.06 13.20
N ARG A 68 13.05 1.07 13.44
CA ARG A 68 12.42 1.20 14.77
C ARG A 68 11.46 0.08 15.11
N THR A 69 11.34 -0.92 14.23
CA THR A 69 10.46 -2.08 14.39
C THR A 69 11.21 -3.36 14.00
N GLU A 70 10.78 -4.49 14.54
CA GLU A 70 11.48 -5.76 14.35
C GLU A 70 10.62 -6.83 13.63
N ARG A 71 9.30 -6.79 13.81
CA ARG A 71 8.38 -7.85 13.36
C ARG A 71 7.33 -7.39 12.37
N ILE A 72 6.79 -6.18 12.58
CA ILE A 72 5.69 -5.64 11.77
C ILE A 72 6.13 -5.48 10.30
N ARG A 73 5.27 -5.89 9.37
CA ARG A 73 5.57 -5.73 7.95
C ARG A 73 5.39 -4.28 7.50
N LEU A 74 5.99 -3.93 6.39
CA LEU A 74 6.05 -2.59 5.85
C LEU A 74 5.53 -2.62 4.42
N GLY A 75 4.44 -1.93 4.14
CA GLY A 75 3.80 -1.95 2.84
C GLY A 75 3.62 -0.57 2.22
N VAL A 76 3.63 -0.49 0.92
CA VAL A 76 3.24 0.72 0.19
C VAL A 76 2.00 0.47 -0.67
N ALA A 77 1.01 1.35 -0.57
CA ALA A 77 -0.24 1.26 -1.31
C ALA A 77 -0.62 2.62 -1.92
N VAL A 78 0.00 3.00 -3.05
CA VAL A 78 0.95 2.32 -3.94
C VAL A 78 2.06 3.30 -4.37
N ILE A 79 3.18 2.79 -4.91
CA ILE A 79 4.10 3.58 -5.75
C ILE A 79 3.53 3.61 -7.17
N ASN A 80 3.41 4.79 -7.75
CA ASN A 80 2.96 4.95 -9.13
C ASN A 80 4.13 4.72 -10.08
N LEU A 81 4.15 3.56 -10.70
CA LEU A 81 5.28 3.09 -11.52
C LEU A 81 5.68 4.02 -12.69
N PRO A 82 4.80 4.86 -13.28
CA PRO A 82 5.25 5.80 -14.31
C PRO A 82 6.19 6.89 -13.78
N TYR A 83 6.14 7.21 -12.48
CA TYR A 83 6.87 8.34 -11.90
C TYR A 83 8.30 8.02 -11.49
N VAL A 84 8.71 6.76 -11.56
CA VAL A 84 10.05 6.31 -11.15
C VAL A 84 10.57 5.23 -12.09
N SER A 85 11.86 5.28 -12.42
CA SER A 85 12.49 4.21 -13.21
C SER A 85 12.41 2.86 -12.50
N PRO A 86 12.13 1.75 -13.22
CA PRO A 86 12.11 0.41 -12.61
C PRO A 86 13.48 0.03 -11.99
N VAL A 87 14.57 0.51 -12.54
CA VAL A 87 15.92 0.25 -11.99
C VAL A 87 16.10 0.94 -10.64
N VAL A 88 15.65 2.20 -10.52
CA VAL A 88 15.72 2.95 -9.27
C VAL A 88 14.84 2.28 -8.21
N LEU A 89 13.59 1.95 -8.57
CA LEU A 89 12.68 1.30 -7.64
C LEU A 89 13.15 -0.11 -7.25
N ALA A 90 13.71 -0.88 -8.17
CA ALA A 90 14.28 -2.20 -7.86
C ALA A 90 15.37 -2.09 -6.79
N LYS A 91 16.26 -1.08 -6.91
CA LYS A 91 17.32 -0.83 -5.94
C LYS A 91 16.76 -0.40 -4.58
N GLN A 92 15.80 0.54 -4.56
CA GLN A 92 15.17 1.01 -3.32
C GLN A 92 14.44 -0.12 -2.60
N ALA A 93 13.64 -0.91 -3.34
CA ALA A 93 12.89 -2.03 -2.80
C ALA A 93 13.79 -3.14 -2.24
N ALA A 94 14.86 -3.51 -2.97
CA ALA A 94 15.85 -4.48 -2.48
C ALA A 94 16.56 -3.97 -1.23
N SER A 95 16.91 -2.68 -1.19
CA SER A 95 17.59 -2.08 -0.02
C SER A 95 16.66 -2.09 1.21
N LEU A 96 15.40 -1.68 1.05
CA LEU A 96 14.43 -1.70 2.14
C LEU A 96 14.11 -3.12 2.59
N ASP A 97 14.01 -4.07 1.67
CA ASP A 97 13.80 -5.49 2.00
C ASP A 97 14.95 -6.04 2.86
N VAL A 98 16.20 -5.76 2.48
CA VAL A 98 17.37 -6.14 3.27
C VAL A 98 17.40 -5.46 4.64
N LEU A 99 17.20 -4.14 4.69
CA LEU A 99 17.23 -3.37 5.93
C LEU A 99 16.10 -3.73 6.90
N SER A 100 14.97 -4.18 6.37
CA SER A 100 13.83 -4.63 7.17
C SER A 100 13.85 -6.12 7.51
N GLY A 101 14.83 -6.90 7.01
CA GLY A 101 14.85 -8.35 7.23
C GLY A 101 13.76 -9.11 6.47
N GLY A 102 13.40 -8.67 5.25
CA GLY A 102 12.40 -9.33 4.40
C GLY A 102 10.94 -8.95 4.73
N ARG A 103 10.72 -7.87 5.47
CA ARG A 103 9.39 -7.41 5.89
C ARG A 103 8.70 -6.48 4.89
N PHE A 104 9.27 -6.20 3.73
CA PHE A 104 8.74 -5.23 2.78
C PHE A 104 7.72 -5.84 1.81
N ASP A 105 6.63 -5.12 1.54
CA ASP A 105 5.58 -5.42 0.55
C ASP A 105 5.45 -4.25 -0.43
N LEU A 106 5.63 -4.50 -1.72
CA LEU A 106 5.64 -3.47 -2.76
C LEU A 106 4.30 -3.39 -3.49
N GLY A 107 3.49 -2.40 -3.18
CA GLY A 107 2.29 -2.08 -3.96
C GLY A 107 2.61 -1.12 -5.10
N LEU A 108 2.14 -1.44 -6.32
CA LEU A 108 2.35 -0.66 -7.53
C LEU A 108 1.04 -0.20 -8.15
N GLY A 109 1.01 1.04 -8.61
CA GLY A 109 -0.11 1.64 -9.30
C GLY A 109 0.29 2.29 -10.62
N THR A 110 -0.70 2.65 -11.44
CA THR A 110 -0.46 3.27 -12.76
C THR A 110 -0.58 4.79 -12.77
N GLY A 111 -0.79 5.42 -11.61
CA GLY A 111 -0.99 6.87 -11.51
C GLY A 111 -2.36 7.35 -12.03
N TRP A 112 -2.74 8.56 -11.59
CA TRP A 112 -3.99 9.18 -12.00
C TRP A 112 -3.96 10.73 -12.00
N SER A 113 -2.97 11.34 -11.34
CA SER A 113 -2.86 12.81 -11.20
C SER A 113 -2.12 13.39 -12.40
N GLU A 114 -2.81 14.20 -13.20
CA GLU A 114 -2.23 14.85 -14.37
C GLU A 114 -1.01 15.72 -14.02
N PRO A 115 -1.04 16.59 -12.97
CA PRO A 115 0.13 17.35 -12.59
C PRO A 115 1.36 16.50 -12.25
N GLU A 116 1.17 15.32 -11.65
CA GLU A 116 2.28 14.42 -11.36
C GLU A 116 2.85 13.79 -12.64
N PHE A 117 2.01 13.41 -13.61
CA PHE A 117 2.48 12.93 -14.92
C PHE A 117 3.31 13.99 -15.64
N VAL A 118 2.82 15.23 -15.70
CA VAL A 118 3.54 16.33 -16.33
C VAL A 118 4.87 16.62 -15.62
N ALA A 119 4.85 16.74 -14.30
CA ALA A 119 6.03 17.08 -13.51
C ALA A 119 7.12 16.00 -13.55
N THR A 120 6.75 14.74 -13.71
CA THR A 120 7.69 13.62 -13.84
C THR A 120 8.10 13.32 -15.29
N GLY A 121 7.55 14.04 -16.25
CA GLY A 121 7.78 13.78 -17.68
C GLY A 121 7.24 12.41 -18.13
N SER A 122 6.23 11.88 -17.43
CA SER A 122 5.71 10.55 -17.66
C SER A 122 4.46 10.57 -18.55
N ASP A 123 4.33 9.56 -19.40
CA ASP A 123 3.10 9.35 -20.19
C ASP A 123 2.13 8.47 -19.39
N PRO A 124 0.84 8.84 -19.24
CA PRO A 124 -0.16 7.98 -18.63
C PRO A 124 -0.43 6.68 -19.41
N ASN A 125 -0.05 6.59 -20.68
CA ASN A 125 -0.26 5.42 -21.55
C ASN A 125 1.06 4.84 -22.07
N PRO A 126 1.08 3.59 -22.51
CA PRO A 126 0.09 2.51 -22.32
C PRO A 126 0.20 1.87 -20.94
N ARG A 127 -0.80 2.05 -20.08
CA ARG A 127 -0.76 1.59 -18.67
C ARG A 127 -0.50 0.09 -18.51
N GLY A 128 -1.15 -0.72 -19.35
CA GLY A 128 -1.07 -2.17 -19.27
C GLY A 128 0.31 -2.71 -19.58
N ARG A 129 0.81 -2.39 -20.76
CA ARG A 129 2.13 -2.80 -21.22
C ARG A 129 3.23 -2.28 -20.31
N ARG A 130 3.13 -1.01 -19.91
CA ARG A 130 4.07 -0.43 -18.94
C ARG A 130 4.17 -1.25 -17.67
N THR A 131 3.02 -1.69 -17.12
CA THR A 131 3.04 -2.52 -15.91
C THR A 131 3.74 -3.86 -16.16
N GLU A 132 3.46 -4.52 -17.26
CA GLU A 132 4.03 -5.83 -17.56
C GLU A 132 5.55 -5.78 -17.77
N GLU A 133 6.04 -4.82 -18.56
CA GLU A 133 7.47 -4.61 -18.76
C GLU A 133 8.18 -4.17 -17.46
N TYR A 134 7.54 -3.28 -16.69
CA TYR A 134 8.08 -2.83 -15.41
C TYR A 134 8.29 -4.00 -14.44
N LEU A 135 7.29 -4.88 -14.32
CA LEU A 135 7.39 -6.09 -13.49
C LEU A 135 8.50 -7.03 -13.96
N ALA A 136 8.65 -7.18 -15.28
CA ALA A 136 9.71 -8.01 -15.85
C ALA A 136 11.10 -7.47 -15.49
N VAL A 137 11.31 -6.15 -15.61
CA VAL A 137 12.58 -5.50 -15.23
C VAL A 137 12.87 -5.64 -13.73
N LEU A 138 11.86 -5.43 -12.86
CA LEU A 138 12.04 -5.63 -11.41
C LEU A 138 12.49 -7.05 -11.09
N ARG A 139 11.79 -8.04 -11.64
CA ARG A 139 12.09 -9.46 -11.40
C ARG A 139 13.48 -9.84 -11.90
N ALA A 140 13.81 -9.49 -13.15
CA ALA A 140 15.15 -9.74 -13.69
C ALA A 140 16.25 -9.15 -12.79
N LEU A 141 16.10 -7.90 -12.35
CA LEU A 141 17.07 -7.27 -11.46
C LEU A 141 17.19 -7.96 -10.09
N TRP A 142 16.11 -8.54 -9.57
CA TRP A 142 16.12 -9.22 -8.26
C TRP A 142 16.63 -10.65 -8.35
N THR A 143 16.31 -11.38 -9.43
CA THR A 143 16.57 -12.83 -9.52
C THR A 143 17.83 -13.17 -10.31
N ASP A 144 18.11 -12.47 -11.41
CA ASP A 144 19.16 -12.88 -12.34
C ASP A 144 20.53 -12.35 -11.89
N GLN A 145 21.57 -13.16 -12.06
CA GLN A 145 22.94 -12.74 -11.79
C GLN A 145 23.34 -11.61 -12.74
N VAL A 146 23.00 -11.75 -14.01
CA VAL A 146 23.10 -10.71 -15.03
C VAL A 146 21.71 -10.51 -15.62
N ALA A 147 21.08 -9.41 -15.26
CA ALA A 147 19.77 -9.02 -15.74
C ALA A 147 19.89 -8.29 -17.08
N ALA A 148 19.02 -8.60 -18.02
CA ALA A 148 18.86 -7.84 -19.26
C ALA A 148 17.37 -7.83 -19.64
N PHE A 149 16.91 -6.76 -20.28
CA PHE A 149 15.53 -6.65 -20.78
C PHE A 149 15.51 -5.73 -22.00
N ASP A 150 14.83 -6.17 -23.05
CA ASP A 150 14.63 -5.40 -24.29
C ASP A 150 13.12 -5.34 -24.59
N GLY A 151 12.48 -4.28 -24.11
CA GLY A 151 11.08 -4.00 -24.28
C GLY A 151 10.83 -2.73 -25.08
N ASP A 152 9.56 -2.42 -25.34
CA ASP A 152 9.21 -1.21 -26.09
C ASP A 152 9.29 0.05 -25.22
N LEU A 153 9.10 -0.07 -23.92
CA LEU A 153 9.06 1.04 -22.98
C LEU A 153 10.28 1.09 -22.07
N TYR A 154 10.87 -0.05 -21.81
CA TYR A 154 12.07 -0.16 -20.97
C TYR A 154 13.14 -0.99 -21.65
N GLN A 155 14.37 -0.51 -21.55
CA GLN A 155 15.56 -1.25 -21.99
C GLN A 155 16.53 -1.34 -20.81
N LEU A 156 17.00 -2.53 -20.54
CA LEU A 156 18.03 -2.82 -19.54
C LEU A 156 19.20 -3.52 -20.24
N PRO A 157 20.32 -2.86 -20.45
CA PRO A 157 21.51 -3.54 -20.95
C PRO A 157 21.98 -4.57 -19.92
N PRO A 158 22.73 -5.62 -20.33
CA PRO A 158 23.26 -6.61 -19.40
C PRO A 158 23.95 -5.95 -18.21
N ALA A 159 23.39 -6.15 -17.02
CA ALA A 159 23.85 -5.52 -15.78
C ALA A 159 23.61 -6.42 -14.57
N SER A 160 24.40 -6.25 -13.53
CA SER A 160 24.18 -6.89 -12.23
C SER A 160 23.74 -5.86 -11.20
N MET A 161 22.80 -6.23 -10.33
CA MET A 161 22.36 -5.42 -9.20
C MET A 161 22.64 -6.16 -7.88
N ALA A 162 23.30 -5.48 -6.95
CA ALA A 162 23.51 -5.92 -5.58
C ALA A 162 23.24 -4.76 -4.60
N PRO A 163 22.74 -5.00 -3.36
CA PRO A 163 22.33 -6.31 -2.88
C PRO A 163 21.09 -6.83 -3.61
N LYS A 164 20.90 -8.14 -3.59
CA LYS A 164 19.63 -8.78 -3.93
C LYS A 164 18.69 -8.65 -2.73
N PRO A 165 17.36 -8.71 -2.93
CA PRO A 165 16.40 -8.86 -1.83
C PRO A 165 16.69 -10.12 -0.99
N ILE A 166 16.18 -10.17 0.24
CA ILE A 166 16.24 -11.36 1.10
C ILE A 166 15.38 -12.48 0.50
N SER A 167 14.17 -12.16 0.05
CA SER A 167 13.35 -13.13 -0.67
C SER A 167 13.94 -13.41 -2.04
N PRO A 168 14.15 -14.68 -2.41
CA PRO A 168 14.71 -15.04 -3.72
C PRO A 168 13.94 -14.52 -4.93
N SER A 169 12.61 -14.34 -4.78
CA SER A 169 11.73 -13.80 -5.83
C SER A 169 11.54 -12.26 -5.74
N GLY A 170 12.22 -11.62 -4.80
CA GLY A 170 12.02 -10.22 -4.45
C GLY A 170 10.85 -9.99 -3.50
N PRO A 171 10.66 -8.73 -3.03
CA PRO A 171 9.51 -8.36 -2.21
C PRO A 171 8.19 -8.72 -2.90
N PRO A 172 7.17 -9.21 -2.18
CA PRO A 172 5.86 -9.46 -2.76
C PRO A 172 5.30 -8.21 -3.44
N ILE A 173 4.91 -8.35 -4.72
CA ILE A 173 4.33 -7.25 -5.49
C ILE A 173 2.81 -7.34 -5.46
N LEU A 174 2.16 -6.26 -5.04
CA LEU A 174 0.72 -6.07 -5.14
C LEU A 174 0.41 -5.05 -6.23
N LEU A 175 -0.62 -5.28 -7.04
CA LEU A 175 -1.04 -4.29 -8.03
C LEU A 175 -2.30 -3.58 -7.56
N GLY A 176 -2.30 -2.25 -7.67
CA GLY A 176 -3.47 -1.42 -7.52
C GLY A 176 -4.27 -1.33 -8.82
N GLY A 177 -5.51 -0.85 -8.69
CA GLY A 177 -6.39 -0.59 -9.84
C GLY A 177 -7.84 -0.94 -9.54
N THR A 178 -8.75 -0.32 -10.31
CA THR A 178 -10.21 -0.49 -10.17
C THR A 178 -10.88 -0.99 -11.45
N ALA A 179 -10.24 -0.80 -12.62
CA ALA A 179 -10.74 -1.31 -13.89
C ALA A 179 -10.54 -2.82 -14.01
N ASP A 180 -11.48 -3.53 -14.62
CA ASP A 180 -11.45 -4.99 -14.77
C ASP A 180 -10.13 -5.51 -15.37
N VAL A 181 -9.58 -4.80 -16.36
CA VAL A 181 -8.30 -5.16 -16.98
C VAL A 181 -7.12 -5.06 -16.00
N ALA A 182 -7.17 -4.13 -15.05
CA ALA A 182 -6.14 -3.98 -14.01
C ALA A 182 -6.30 -5.07 -12.94
N LEU A 183 -7.54 -5.36 -12.54
CA LEU A 183 -7.87 -6.45 -11.60
C LEU A 183 -7.44 -7.82 -12.16
N ARG A 184 -7.76 -8.11 -13.42
CA ARG A 184 -7.29 -9.35 -14.09
C ARG A 184 -5.76 -9.42 -14.14
N ARG A 185 -5.07 -8.30 -14.40
CA ARG A 185 -3.61 -8.26 -14.39
C ARG A 185 -3.05 -8.58 -13.01
N ALA A 186 -3.66 -8.05 -11.94
CA ALA A 186 -3.26 -8.36 -10.57
C ALA A 186 -3.35 -9.87 -10.29
N GLY A 187 -4.45 -10.52 -10.64
CA GLY A 187 -4.62 -11.96 -10.49
C GLY A 187 -3.59 -12.78 -11.26
N ARG A 188 -3.31 -12.40 -12.51
CA ARG A 188 -2.37 -13.14 -13.37
C ARG A 188 -0.90 -12.97 -12.97
N LEU A 189 -0.47 -11.76 -12.58
CA LEU A 189 0.95 -11.41 -12.58
C LEU A 189 1.53 -11.02 -11.21
N ALA A 190 0.69 -10.71 -10.22
CA ALA A 190 1.16 -10.20 -8.93
C ALA A 190 0.93 -11.19 -7.78
N ALA A 191 1.54 -10.92 -6.62
CA ALA A 191 1.24 -11.64 -5.38
C ALA A 191 -0.15 -11.31 -4.85
N GLY A 192 -0.82 -10.30 -5.42
CA GLY A 192 -2.19 -9.94 -5.08
C GLY A 192 -2.59 -8.56 -5.58
N TRP A 193 -3.69 -8.07 -4.98
CA TRP A 193 -4.30 -6.79 -5.31
C TRP A 193 -4.42 -5.92 -4.07
N VAL A 194 -4.23 -4.60 -4.24
CA VAL A 194 -4.51 -3.60 -3.21
C VAL A 194 -5.57 -2.62 -3.68
N SER A 195 -6.60 -2.41 -2.86
CA SER A 195 -7.74 -1.56 -3.22
C SER A 195 -7.42 -0.07 -3.15
N SER A 196 -8.25 0.74 -3.83
CA SER A 196 -8.27 2.18 -3.64
C SER A 196 -9.04 2.55 -2.35
N SER A 197 -8.59 3.62 -1.66
CA SER A 197 -9.31 4.21 -0.51
C SER A 197 -10.72 4.73 -0.84
N ARG A 198 -11.02 4.93 -2.13
CA ARG A 198 -12.33 5.39 -2.63
C ARG A 198 -13.24 4.27 -3.10
N ALA A 199 -12.78 3.03 -3.07
CA ALA A 199 -13.59 1.90 -3.51
C ALA A 199 -14.72 1.63 -2.51
N SER A 200 -15.95 1.50 -3.00
CA SER A 200 -17.08 1.04 -2.20
C SER A 200 -16.91 -0.44 -1.83
N PHE A 201 -17.63 -0.88 -0.81
CA PHE A 201 -17.63 -2.29 -0.40
C PHE A 201 -17.99 -3.23 -1.57
N ASP A 202 -19.03 -2.90 -2.35
CA ASP A 202 -19.47 -3.72 -3.49
C ASP A 202 -18.42 -3.77 -4.60
N ALA A 203 -17.73 -2.64 -4.87
CA ALA A 203 -16.64 -2.61 -5.82
C ALA A 203 -15.46 -3.48 -5.37
N ILE A 204 -15.18 -3.53 -4.07
CA ILE A 204 -14.15 -4.39 -3.49
C ILE A 204 -14.55 -5.86 -3.60
N ALA A 205 -15.76 -6.23 -3.20
CA ALA A 205 -16.26 -7.61 -3.29
C ALA A 205 -16.25 -8.12 -4.74
N ARG A 206 -16.69 -7.30 -5.69
CA ARG A 206 -16.58 -7.60 -7.13
C ARG A 206 -15.12 -7.74 -7.57
N GLY A 207 -14.24 -6.84 -7.10
CA GLY A 207 -12.80 -6.88 -7.42
C GLY A 207 -12.14 -8.17 -6.97
N VAL A 208 -12.43 -8.65 -5.76
CA VAL A 208 -11.96 -9.94 -5.24
C VAL A 208 -12.28 -11.08 -6.20
N GLN A 209 -13.54 -11.15 -6.66
CA GLN A 209 -13.98 -12.21 -7.59
C GLN A 209 -13.22 -12.17 -8.92
N ILE A 210 -13.02 -10.96 -9.49
CA ILE A 210 -12.29 -10.80 -10.75
C ILE A 210 -10.82 -11.21 -10.60
N VAL A 211 -10.17 -10.79 -9.51
CA VAL A 211 -8.76 -11.09 -9.25
C VAL A 211 -8.54 -12.60 -9.07
N ARG A 212 -9.37 -13.25 -8.24
CA ARG A 212 -9.31 -14.70 -7.98
C ARG A 212 -9.54 -15.50 -9.25
N ARG A 213 -10.61 -15.18 -9.99
CA ARG A 213 -10.91 -15.84 -11.26
C ARG A 213 -9.78 -15.70 -12.28
N ALA A 214 -9.16 -14.54 -12.40
CA ALA A 214 -8.04 -14.33 -13.31
C ALA A 214 -6.78 -15.10 -12.91
N ALA A 215 -6.57 -15.38 -11.63
CA ALA A 215 -5.53 -16.30 -11.17
C ALA A 215 -5.81 -17.74 -11.59
N GLU A 216 -7.02 -18.25 -11.33
CA GLU A 216 -7.46 -19.58 -11.75
C GLU A 216 -7.30 -19.79 -13.26
N GLU A 217 -7.80 -18.84 -14.07
CA GLU A 217 -7.69 -18.86 -15.55
C GLU A 217 -6.23 -18.86 -16.03
N SER A 218 -5.30 -18.43 -15.17
CA SER A 218 -3.85 -18.40 -15.43
C SER A 218 -3.08 -19.58 -14.80
N GLY A 219 -3.79 -20.55 -14.23
CA GLY A 219 -3.20 -21.74 -13.61
C GLY A 219 -2.55 -21.47 -12.25
N ARG A 220 -2.93 -20.37 -11.57
CA ARG A 220 -2.46 -20.02 -10.22
C ARG A 220 -3.52 -20.36 -9.18
N ASP A 221 -3.09 -20.74 -8.00
CA ASP A 221 -4.00 -20.91 -6.86
C ASP A 221 -4.54 -19.54 -6.42
N PRO A 222 -5.86 -19.32 -6.44
CA PRO A 222 -6.46 -18.08 -5.97
C PRO A 222 -6.33 -17.87 -4.46
N ASP A 223 -6.09 -18.92 -3.68
CA ASP A 223 -5.92 -18.83 -2.23
C ASP A 223 -4.52 -18.34 -1.83
N ASP A 224 -3.53 -18.43 -2.71
CA ASP A 224 -2.21 -17.82 -2.53
C ASP A 224 -2.22 -16.29 -2.69
N LEU A 225 -3.31 -15.72 -3.21
CA LEU A 225 -3.39 -14.30 -3.47
C LEU A 225 -3.65 -13.48 -2.20
N ARG A 226 -2.89 -12.42 -2.04
CA ARG A 226 -3.16 -11.40 -1.03
C ARG A 226 -4.14 -10.36 -1.58
N ILE A 227 -5.27 -10.24 -0.91
CA ILE A 227 -6.28 -9.21 -1.20
C ILE A 227 -6.21 -8.20 -0.06
N VAL A 228 -5.56 -7.07 -0.33
CA VAL A 228 -5.31 -6.03 0.66
C VAL A 228 -6.30 -4.88 0.46
N VAL A 229 -7.05 -4.55 1.49
CA VAL A 229 -8.01 -3.44 1.44
C VAL A 229 -7.51 -2.25 2.25
N ARG A 230 -7.51 -1.08 1.61
CA ARG A 230 -7.30 0.21 2.25
C ARG A 230 -8.61 0.71 2.83
N GLY A 231 -8.81 0.49 4.13
CA GLY A 231 -10.01 0.85 4.86
C GLY A 231 -9.91 2.22 5.52
N THR A 232 -10.70 3.19 5.05
CA THR A 232 -10.80 4.50 5.73
C THR A 232 -11.69 4.36 6.96
N VAL A 233 -11.13 4.63 8.14
CA VAL A 233 -11.84 4.55 9.42
C VAL A 233 -12.46 5.89 9.77
N GLN A 234 -13.72 5.87 10.22
CA GLN A 234 -14.42 7.02 10.78
C GLN A 234 -15.06 6.64 12.11
N ALA A 235 -14.30 6.84 13.20
CA ALA A 235 -14.78 6.54 14.55
C ALA A 235 -15.75 7.63 15.06
N GLY A 236 -16.85 7.18 15.63
CA GLY A 236 -17.90 7.99 16.26
C GLY A 236 -19.19 8.04 15.46
N GLU A 237 -19.21 8.63 14.29
CA GLU A 237 -20.41 8.76 13.48
C GLU A 237 -20.58 7.59 12.50
N ARG A 238 -21.73 6.96 12.50
CA ARG A 238 -22.09 5.87 11.60
C ARG A 238 -22.47 6.41 10.22
N SER A 239 -21.90 5.81 9.17
CA SER A 239 -22.31 6.04 7.78
C SER A 239 -22.57 4.70 7.09
N ASP A 240 -23.72 4.56 6.43
CA ASP A 240 -24.10 3.32 5.76
C ASP A 240 -23.20 3.00 4.55
N ASP A 241 -22.65 4.04 3.90
CA ASP A 241 -21.74 3.91 2.78
C ASP A 241 -20.32 3.52 3.18
N ARG A 242 -20.00 3.55 4.49
CA ARG A 242 -18.66 3.29 5.03
C ARG A 242 -18.70 2.16 6.06
N PRO A 243 -18.33 0.94 5.69
CA PRO A 243 -18.34 -0.20 6.62
C PRO A 243 -17.53 0.02 7.90
N LEU A 244 -16.45 0.81 7.83
CA LEU A 244 -15.56 1.10 8.96
C LEU A 244 -15.91 2.44 9.64
N SER A 245 -17.19 2.66 9.92
CA SER A 245 -17.69 3.87 10.61
C SER A 245 -18.58 3.53 11.79
N GLY A 246 -18.67 4.43 12.77
CA GLY A 246 -19.49 4.30 13.96
C GLY A 246 -18.69 3.98 15.22
N ASP A 247 -19.29 3.27 16.16
CA ASP A 247 -18.61 2.78 17.36
C ASP A 247 -17.66 1.60 17.05
N TRP A 248 -16.90 1.17 18.06
CA TRP A 248 -15.93 0.09 17.89
C TRP A 248 -16.53 -1.24 17.44
N ALA A 249 -17.72 -1.56 17.93
CA ALA A 249 -18.40 -2.81 17.54
C ALA A 249 -18.87 -2.75 16.08
N GLN A 250 -19.35 -1.60 15.62
CA GLN A 250 -19.76 -1.37 14.24
C GLN A 250 -18.57 -1.42 13.27
N ILE A 251 -17.43 -0.83 13.65
CA ILE A 251 -16.20 -0.88 12.84
C ILE A 251 -15.67 -2.32 12.75
N ARG A 252 -15.67 -3.09 13.85
CA ARG A 252 -15.29 -4.51 13.83
C ARG A 252 -16.21 -5.34 12.94
N ALA A 253 -17.54 -5.13 13.06
CA ALA A 253 -18.49 -5.79 12.17
C ALA A 253 -18.27 -5.43 10.69
N GLY A 254 -17.87 -4.18 10.41
CA GLY A 254 -17.45 -3.74 9.08
C GLY A 254 -16.22 -4.49 8.58
N ALA A 255 -15.22 -4.73 9.44
CA ALA A 255 -14.04 -5.52 9.10
C ALA A 255 -14.40 -6.99 8.82
N GLU A 256 -15.31 -7.59 9.59
CA GLU A 256 -15.80 -8.94 9.35
C GLU A 256 -16.50 -9.08 7.98
N ARG A 257 -17.26 -8.06 7.55
CA ARG A 257 -17.83 -8.06 6.20
C ARG A 257 -16.80 -8.13 5.10
N TYR A 258 -15.66 -7.42 5.25
CA TYR A 258 -14.54 -7.53 4.30
C TYR A 258 -13.93 -8.94 4.31
N ALA A 259 -13.76 -9.57 5.47
CA ALA A 259 -13.28 -10.94 5.57
C ALA A 259 -14.22 -11.92 4.84
N GLN A 260 -15.54 -11.80 5.04
CA GLN A 260 -16.56 -12.61 4.36
C GLN A 260 -16.57 -12.40 2.84
N ALA A 261 -16.17 -11.21 2.35
CA ALA A 261 -16.02 -10.92 0.93
C ALA A 261 -14.71 -11.48 0.32
N GLY A 262 -13.88 -12.18 1.11
CA GLY A 262 -12.63 -12.81 0.66
C GLY A 262 -11.40 -11.90 0.72
N VAL A 263 -11.47 -10.80 1.48
CA VAL A 263 -10.31 -9.96 1.79
C VAL A 263 -9.37 -10.73 2.74
N THR A 264 -8.07 -10.74 2.43
CA THR A 264 -7.07 -11.45 3.25
C THR A 264 -6.38 -10.54 4.25
N GLU A 265 -6.29 -9.22 3.94
CA GLU A 265 -5.71 -8.21 4.81
C GLU A 265 -6.48 -6.89 4.69
N LEU A 266 -6.81 -6.28 5.82
CA LEU A 266 -7.42 -4.97 5.91
C LEU A 266 -6.47 -4.04 6.69
N PHE A 267 -6.10 -2.89 6.13
CA PHE A 267 -5.42 -1.87 6.92
C PHE A 267 -6.32 -0.68 7.22
N TYR A 268 -6.38 -0.31 8.51
CA TYR A 268 -7.07 0.87 8.99
C TYR A 268 -6.25 2.11 8.64
N ASP A 269 -6.72 2.90 7.68
CA ASP A 269 -6.03 4.13 7.27
C ASP A 269 -6.60 5.35 7.96
N LEU A 270 -5.94 5.72 9.05
CA LEU A 270 -6.31 6.86 9.89
C LEU A 270 -5.90 8.20 9.27
N ASN A 271 -5.04 8.22 8.24
CA ASN A 271 -4.68 9.47 7.55
C ASN A 271 -5.91 10.14 6.91
N TRP A 272 -7.01 9.39 6.71
CA TRP A 272 -8.27 9.94 6.19
C TRP A 272 -9.20 10.53 7.25
N ASP A 273 -8.92 10.34 8.54
CA ASP A 273 -9.64 11.06 9.59
C ASP A 273 -9.16 12.52 9.59
N PRO A 274 -10.04 13.52 9.35
CA PRO A 274 -9.63 14.92 9.27
C PRO A 274 -9.04 15.45 10.59
N LEU A 275 -9.36 14.81 11.71
CA LEU A 275 -8.79 15.14 13.02
C LEU A 275 -7.39 14.52 13.25
N ILE A 276 -6.95 13.66 12.34
CA ILE A 276 -5.64 12.97 12.41
C ILE A 276 -4.75 13.42 11.25
N GLY A 277 -5.13 13.09 10.02
CA GLY A 277 -4.34 13.34 8.81
C GLY A 277 -4.68 14.65 8.10
N GLY A 278 -5.52 15.50 8.68
CA GLY A 278 -5.80 16.83 8.16
C GLY A 278 -4.59 17.77 8.29
N PRO A 279 -4.42 18.74 7.38
CA PRO A 279 -3.28 19.67 7.42
C PRO A 279 -3.28 20.55 8.68
N ASP A 280 -4.46 20.85 9.22
CA ASP A 280 -4.67 21.71 10.40
C ASP A 280 -4.87 20.91 11.70
N ALA A 281 -4.75 19.57 11.66
CA ALA A 281 -4.90 18.74 12.83
C ALA A 281 -3.76 19.00 13.83
N ASP A 282 -4.11 19.20 15.11
CA ASP A 282 -3.11 19.29 16.18
C ASP A 282 -2.36 17.97 16.32
N PRO A 283 -1.04 17.94 16.18
CA PRO A 283 -0.28 16.71 16.15
C PRO A 283 -0.41 15.84 17.40
N ALA A 284 -0.50 16.45 18.61
CA ALA A 284 -0.60 15.72 19.85
C ALA A 284 -1.97 15.06 19.99
N ARG A 285 -3.04 15.81 19.72
CA ARG A 285 -4.41 15.27 19.73
C ARG A 285 -4.62 14.20 18.65
N ALA A 286 -4.04 14.39 17.46
CA ALA A 286 -4.07 13.42 16.39
C ALA A 286 -3.41 12.10 16.81
N ALA A 287 -2.25 12.18 17.47
CA ALA A 287 -1.53 11.01 17.98
C ALA A 287 -2.31 10.26 19.06
N ASP A 288 -2.91 10.98 20.01
CA ASP A 288 -3.71 10.39 21.09
C ASP A 288 -4.97 9.72 20.54
N ARG A 289 -5.68 10.39 19.62
CA ARG A 289 -6.84 9.82 18.92
C ARG A 289 -6.46 8.57 18.11
N ALA A 290 -5.36 8.61 17.39
CA ALA A 290 -4.89 7.47 16.62
C ALA A 290 -4.52 6.28 17.53
N ALA A 291 -3.85 6.55 18.65
CA ALA A 291 -3.52 5.52 19.65
C ALA A 291 -4.78 4.89 20.26
N GLU A 292 -5.79 5.70 20.60
CA GLU A 292 -7.10 5.21 21.05
C GLU A 292 -7.74 4.26 20.03
N ILE A 293 -7.83 4.70 18.77
CA ILE A 293 -8.45 3.91 17.70
C ILE A 293 -7.75 2.57 17.50
N ILE A 294 -6.41 2.56 17.36
CA ILE A 294 -5.71 1.31 17.11
C ILE A 294 -5.65 0.40 18.35
N THR A 295 -5.72 0.95 19.55
CA THR A 295 -5.85 0.14 20.78
C THR A 295 -7.24 -0.51 20.85
N ALA A 296 -8.28 0.27 20.57
CA ALA A 296 -9.65 -0.24 20.57
C ALA A 296 -9.91 -1.27 19.46
N LEU A 297 -9.23 -1.17 18.31
CA LEU A 297 -9.40 -2.05 17.15
C LEU A 297 -8.27 -3.09 17.00
N ALA A 298 -7.43 -3.25 18.00
CA ALA A 298 -6.33 -4.22 17.97
C ALA A 298 -6.82 -5.64 17.63
N PRO A 299 -6.02 -6.44 16.90
CA PRO A 299 -6.33 -7.84 16.63
C PRO A 299 -6.54 -8.64 17.91
N ALA A 300 -7.59 -9.46 17.96
CA ALA A 300 -7.99 -10.18 19.19
C ALA A 300 -7.02 -11.30 19.65
N ASP A 301 -6.09 -11.71 18.77
CA ASP A 301 -5.24 -12.89 19.00
C ASP A 301 -3.91 -12.58 19.71
N PHE A 302 -3.71 -11.34 20.22
CA PHE A 302 -2.46 -10.90 20.84
C PHE A 302 -2.59 -10.55 22.34
N THR A 303 -3.65 -11.02 23.00
CA THR A 303 -3.77 -10.90 24.46
C THR A 303 -3.42 -12.24 25.16
N GLU A 304 -2.21 -12.76 24.91
CA GLU A 304 -1.55 -13.72 25.80
C GLU A 304 -0.06 -13.39 25.95
#